data_2d26a35e68c9cb8a2b791f7282a511d1
#
_entry.id   2d26a35e68c9cb8a2b791f7282a511d1
#
_cell.length_a   1.000
_cell.length_b   1.000
_cell.length_c   1.000
_cell.angle_alpha   90.00
_cell.angle_beta   90.00
_cell.angle_gamma   90.00
#
_symmetry.space_group_name_H-M   'P 1'
#
loop_
_entity.id
_entity.type
_entity.pdbx_description
1 polymer ?
#
loop_
_entity_poly.entity_id
_entity_poly.type
_entity_poly.pdbx_seq_one_letter_code
_entity_poly.pdbx_strand_id
1 'polypeptide(L)'
;MRDISRRGMLGLGAGATAAAAMGIAGCGTALGGGGSHHVGGSGKPGDSGSARPARPLGDGSTSFTGKQPKQPEKPVPLQPGETPPQFVVFSWDGAGDVGNGLFERFLKLSEEHDARMTFFLSGLYLLPESKKRKYLPPNNAPGASDIGYLTDDHIKSTLKNVRRAWLDGHEIGTHFNGHFCGGSGTVENWTPAQWRSEIDQAKAFVKEWRTNTGWSEKDVPSLPFDYEKELVGGRTPCLKGQDNLLPTARELGWRYDASSPGGTQVWPGKKEGVWDLPLQAMPFPGHTFEVLSMDYNILANQSVNSTQAPPANYPAWRKQATESYIAGFTRTYETNRAPFFIGNHFEEWNGGIYMDAVENALKHIAGKKDVRLVSFRQFVDWLDAQDAAVLEKLRTLGVGEEPTGGWKAFLGQDQAA
;
A
#
# COMPACT_ATOMS: atom_id res chain seq x y z
N MET A 1 3.18 6.86 -33.99
CA MET A 1 4.03 6.14 -33.05
C MET A 1 5.33 6.91 -32.92
N ARG A 2 5.50 7.66 -31.86
CA ARG A 2 6.76 8.37 -31.54
C ARG A 2 7.24 7.79 -30.23
N ASP A 3 8.44 7.22 -30.24
CA ASP A 3 9.15 6.71 -29.09
C ASP A 3 9.17 7.73 -27.96
N ILE A 4 8.57 7.38 -26.81
CA ILE A 4 8.71 8.15 -25.59
C ILE A 4 10.09 7.83 -25.03
N SER A 5 11.00 8.76 -25.27
CA SER A 5 12.39 8.70 -24.86
C SER A 5 12.52 8.50 -23.35
N ARG A 6 13.16 7.39 -22.95
CA ARG A 6 13.54 7.00 -21.58
C ARG A 6 14.50 7.98 -20.85
N ARG A 7 14.72 9.18 -21.39
CA ARG A 7 15.73 10.13 -20.89
C ARG A 7 15.23 11.22 -19.94
N GLY A 8 13.94 11.25 -19.59
CA GLY A 8 13.33 12.30 -18.75
C GLY A 8 13.28 12.02 -17.24
N MET A 9 13.73 10.87 -16.76
CA MET A 9 13.60 10.47 -15.33
C MET A 9 14.92 10.49 -14.54
N LEU A 10 16.01 10.97 -15.14
CA LEU A 10 17.31 11.01 -14.47
C LEU A 10 17.69 12.45 -14.16
N GLY A 11 17.65 12.81 -12.91
CA GLY A 11 18.32 13.97 -12.38
C GLY A 11 17.49 14.84 -11.47
N LEU A 12 17.63 14.60 -10.19
CA LEU A 12 17.86 15.61 -9.15
C LEU A 12 17.70 14.93 -7.79
N GLY A 13 18.79 14.33 -7.34
CA GLY A 13 19.03 14.09 -5.93
C GLY A 13 19.75 15.29 -5.38
N ALA A 14 19.23 15.87 -4.33
CA ALA A 14 20.00 16.60 -3.33
C ALA A 14 19.12 17.10 -2.20
N GLY A 15 19.43 16.66 -0.97
CA GLY A 15 19.40 17.49 0.23
C GLY A 15 18.05 17.72 0.88
N ALA A 16 17.61 16.81 1.72
CA ALA A 16 16.71 17.15 2.82
C ALA A 16 17.54 17.40 4.08
N THR A 17 17.70 18.66 4.45
CA THR A 17 18.19 19.07 5.76
C THR A 17 17.06 19.05 6.76
N ALA A 18 17.36 18.45 7.90
CA ALA A 18 16.51 18.38 9.09
C ALA A 18 16.06 19.76 9.56
N ALA A 19 14.79 19.89 9.93
CA ALA A 19 14.31 21.00 10.74
C ALA A 19 13.77 20.50 12.07
N ALA A 20 14.26 21.15 13.10
CA ALA A 20 14.11 20.82 14.50
C ALA A 20 12.69 21.04 15.03
N ALA A 21 12.35 20.23 16.02
CA ALA A 21 11.19 20.36 16.89
C ALA A 21 11.27 21.61 17.78
N MET A 22 10.15 22.32 17.94
CA MET A 22 9.90 23.14 19.14
C MET A 22 8.56 22.74 19.73
N GLY A 23 8.62 22.25 20.96
CA GLY A 23 7.45 21.95 21.77
C GLY A 23 6.86 23.20 22.39
N ILE A 24 5.56 23.18 22.63
CA ILE A 24 4.90 24.00 23.65
C ILE A 24 3.90 23.13 24.39
N ALA A 25 4.07 23.11 25.72
CA ALA A 25 3.18 22.47 26.67
C ALA A 25 1.94 23.34 26.94
N GLY A 26 0.79 22.72 27.16
CA GLY A 26 -0.40 23.38 27.67
C GLY A 26 -1.29 22.40 28.44
N CYS A 27 -1.31 22.53 29.76
CA CYS A 27 -2.20 21.84 30.70
C CYS A 27 -3.67 22.27 30.54
N GLY A 28 -4.58 21.36 30.85
CA GLY A 28 -5.98 21.71 31.09
C GLY A 28 -6.82 20.52 31.53
N THR A 29 -7.19 20.54 32.78
CA THR A 29 -7.88 19.58 33.63
C THR A 29 -9.36 19.33 33.34
N ALA A 30 -9.78 18.08 33.39
CA ALA A 30 -10.71 17.37 34.29
C ALA A 30 -12.23 17.66 34.35
N LEU A 31 -12.95 16.55 34.65
CA LEU A 31 -14.29 16.32 35.23
C LEU A 31 -15.43 16.19 34.20
N GLY A 32 -16.27 15.17 34.17
CA GLY A 32 -16.73 14.19 35.12
C GLY A 32 -18.18 13.83 34.84
N GLY A 33 -18.62 12.60 35.13
CA GLY A 33 -20.03 12.24 35.35
C GLY A 33 -20.75 11.53 34.19
N GLY A 34 -21.01 10.26 34.18
CA GLY A 34 -21.99 9.49 34.88
C GLY A 34 -23.33 9.38 34.16
N GLY A 35 -23.75 8.16 33.74
CA GLY A 35 -25.13 7.92 33.31
C GLY A 35 -25.32 6.61 32.55
N SER A 36 -25.59 5.55 33.27
CA SER A 36 -26.02 4.25 32.77
C SER A 36 -27.51 4.28 32.34
N HIS A 37 -27.84 3.70 31.20
CA HIS A 37 -29.16 3.14 30.94
C HIS A 37 -29.04 1.80 30.20
N HIS A 38 -29.48 0.76 30.90
CA HIS A 38 -29.80 -0.56 30.32
C HIS A 38 -31.09 -0.47 29.51
N VAL A 39 -31.06 -1.05 28.30
CA VAL A 39 -32.26 -1.63 27.69
C VAL A 39 -31.85 -2.98 27.11
N GLY A 40 -32.52 -4.03 27.59
CA GLY A 40 -32.33 -5.40 27.15
C GLY A 40 -33.02 -5.67 25.81
N GLY A 41 -32.34 -6.45 24.99
CA GLY A 41 -32.88 -7.07 23.78
C GLY A 41 -32.33 -8.47 23.65
N SER A 42 -33.20 -9.48 23.84
CA SER A 42 -32.86 -10.91 23.72
C SER A 42 -32.71 -11.31 22.25
N GLY A 43 -31.48 -11.53 21.83
CA GLY A 43 -31.13 -12.21 20.57
C GLY A 43 -30.44 -13.55 20.90
N LYS A 44 -30.88 -14.63 20.28
CA LYS A 44 -30.37 -15.99 20.44
C LYS A 44 -28.85 -16.06 20.17
N PRO A 45 -28.09 -16.88 20.89
CA PRO A 45 -26.67 -17.08 20.63
C PRO A 45 -26.48 -17.88 19.34
N GLY A 46 -26.01 -17.22 18.29
CA GLY A 46 -25.37 -17.89 17.15
C GLY A 46 -23.97 -18.32 17.55
N ASP A 47 -23.63 -19.51 17.16
CA ASP A 47 -22.41 -20.30 17.33
C ASP A 47 -21.13 -19.47 17.55
N SER A 48 -20.74 -19.33 18.79
CA SER A 48 -19.44 -18.78 19.17
C SER A 48 -18.38 -19.86 18.99
N GLY A 49 -17.91 -20.02 17.76
CA GLY A 49 -16.65 -20.73 17.53
C GLY A 49 -15.59 -20.13 18.44
N SER A 50 -15.18 -20.87 19.47
CA SER A 50 -14.20 -20.43 20.45
C SER A 50 -12.94 -20.01 19.71
N ALA A 51 -12.65 -18.72 19.68
CA ALA A 51 -11.40 -18.20 19.14
C ALA A 51 -10.25 -18.92 19.83
N ARG A 52 -9.46 -19.68 19.08
CA ARG A 52 -8.26 -20.32 19.64
C ARG A 52 -7.40 -19.22 20.25
N PRO A 53 -6.89 -19.41 21.47
CA PRO A 53 -6.03 -18.40 22.09
C PRO A 53 -4.86 -18.09 21.16
N ALA A 54 -4.54 -16.81 21.02
CA ALA A 54 -3.41 -16.35 20.22
C ALA A 54 -2.13 -17.04 20.69
N ARG A 55 -1.40 -17.71 19.78
CA ARG A 55 -0.13 -18.34 20.09
C ARG A 55 1.00 -17.38 19.79
N PRO A 56 1.74 -16.87 20.82
CA PRO A 56 2.91 -16.05 20.60
C PRO A 56 3.96 -16.77 19.73
N LEU A 57 4.63 -15.99 18.88
CA LEU A 57 5.73 -16.44 18.04
C LEU A 57 7.02 -15.73 18.47
N GLY A 58 8.14 -16.44 18.43
CA GLY A 58 9.45 -15.89 18.80
C GLY A 58 9.44 -15.26 20.19
N ASP A 59 9.81 -13.98 20.28
CA ASP A 59 9.84 -13.19 21.52
C ASP A 59 8.45 -12.65 21.93
N GLY A 60 7.40 -13.03 21.23
CA GLY A 60 6.03 -12.53 21.43
C GLY A 60 5.70 -11.21 20.72
N SER A 61 6.59 -10.68 19.89
CA SER A 61 6.32 -9.52 19.04
C SER A 61 5.15 -9.75 18.09
N THR A 62 5.03 -10.97 17.60
CA THR A 62 3.95 -11.45 16.73
C THR A 62 3.27 -12.66 17.35
N SER A 63 2.08 -12.96 16.87
CA SER A 63 1.30 -14.12 17.30
C SER A 63 0.55 -14.71 16.13
N PHE A 64 0.21 -15.99 16.23
CA PHE A 64 -0.66 -16.62 15.23
C PHE A 64 -2.07 -16.76 15.79
N THR A 65 -3.01 -16.04 15.20
CA THR A 65 -4.42 -16.03 15.61
C THR A 65 -5.34 -16.82 14.68
N GLY A 66 -4.78 -17.39 13.61
CA GLY A 66 -5.56 -18.11 12.60
C GLY A 66 -5.74 -17.31 11.31
N LYS A 67 -6.93 -17.40 10.72
CA LYS A 67 -7.24 -16.62 9.51
C LYS A 67 -7.45 -15.15 9.85
N GLN A 68 -7.01 -14.29 8.94
CA GLN A 68 -7.31 -12.86 9.03
C GLN A 68 -8.82 -12.63 9.00
N PRO A 69 -9.37 -11.83 9.92
CA PRO A 69 -10.80 -11.50 9.92
C PRO A 69 -11.17 -10.55 8.76
N LYS A 70 -12.47 -10.37 8.55
CA LYS A 70 -13.03 -9.41 7.57
C LYS A 70 -12.51 -9.61 6.13
N GLN A 71 -12.16 -10.84 5.77
CA GLN A 71 -11.79 -11.17 4.41
C GLN A 71 -13.05 -11.39 3.54
N PRO A 72 -13.01 -10.99 2.25
CA PRO A 72 -14.10 -11.27 1.33
C PRO A 72 -14.28 -12.78 1.13
N GLU A 73 -15.41 -13.16 0.58
CA GLU A 73 -15.62 -14.53 0.12
C GLU A 73 -14.54 -14.93 -0.90
N LYS A 74 -14.27 -16.24 -0.96
CA LYS A 74 -13.31 -16.74 -1.94
C LYS A 74 -13.76 -16.34 -3.34
N PRO A 75 -12.87 -15.76 -4.15
CA PRO A 75 -13.20 -15.41 -5.51
C PRO A 75 -13.52 -16.67 -6.33
N VAL A 76 -14.45 -16.51 -7.25
CA VAL A 76 -14.82 -17.53 -8.22
C VAL A 76 -14.43 -17.07 -9.63
N PRO A 77 -14.20 -18.00 -10.57
CA PRO A 77 -13.96 -17.66 -11.97
C PRO A 77 -15.12 -16.85 -12.56
N LEU A 78 -14.79 -15.92 -13.45
CA LEU A 78 -15.79 -15.23 -14.25
C LEU A 78 -16.62 -16.23 -15.06
N GLN A 79 -17.93 -16.01 -15.08
CA GLN A 79 -18.80 -16.78 -15.94
C GLN A 79 -18.69 -16.28 -17.39
N PRO A 80 -18.96 -17.14 -18.41
CA PRO A 80 -18.94 -16.73 -19.80
C PRO A 80 -19.78 -15.48 -20.05
N GLY A 81 -19.15 -14.45 -20.62
CA GLY A 81 -19.80 -13.17 -20.91
C GLY A 81 -20.02 -12.25 -19.71
N GLU A 82 -19.55 -12.60 -18.55
CA GLU A 82 -19.60 -11.75 -17.34
C GLU A 82 -18.64 -10.57 -17.45
N THR A 83 -19.09 -9.39 -17.04
CA THR A 83 -18.25 -8.19 -16.95
C THR A 83 -17.33 -8.31 -15.74
N PRO A 84 -16.00 -8.16 -15.89
CA PRO A 84 -15.12 -8.15 -14.73
C PRO A 84 -15.45 -6.99 -13.78
N PRO A 85 -15.36 -7.20 -12.46
CA PRO A 85 -15.42 -6.11 -11.51
C PRO A 85 -14.32 -5.08 -11.77
N GLN A 86 -14.58 -3.80 -11.45
CA GLN A 86 -13.53 -2.81 -11.42
C GLN A 86 -12.77 -2.89 -10.10
N PHE A 87 -11.56 -3.42 -10.13
CA PHE A 87 -10.68 -3.44 -8.97
C PHE A 87 -9.94 -2.12 -8.81
N VAL A 88 -9.90 -1.61 -7.60
CA VAL A 88 -9.07 -0.46 -7.22
C VAL A 88 -8.31 -0.82 -5.95
N VAL A 89 -7.00 -0.59 -5.95
CA VAL A 89 -6.12 -0.82 -4.80
C VAL A 89 -5.53 0.51 -4.36
N PHE A 90 -5.80 0.89 -3.12
CA PHE A 90 -5.09 1.97 -2.44
C PHE A 90 -3.95 1.36 -1.62
N SER A 91 -2.73 1.83 -1.83
CA SER A 91 -1.55 1.35 -1.14
C SER A 91 -0.75 2.49 -0.51
N TRP A 92 -0.03 2.18 0.58
CA TRP A 92 0.67 3.15 1.42
C TRP A 92 2.12 2.74 1.57
N ASP A 93 3.04 3.55 1.06
CA ASP A 93 4.47 3.30 1.14
C ASP A 93 5.04 3.80 2.48
N GLY A 94 5.90 2.99 3.09
CA GLY A 94 6.45 3.24 4.42
C GLY A 94 5.54 2.79 5.56
N ALA A 95 4.26 3.13 5.52
CA ALA A 95 3.21 2.77 6.49
C ALA A 95 3.59 2.96 7.97
N GLY A 96 4.41 3.98 8.26
CA GLY A 96 4.71 4.44 9.61
C GLY A 96 3.70 5.50 10.08
N ASP A 97 3.52 5.61 11.39
CA ASP A 97 2.72 6.67 11.99
C ASP A 97 3.66 7.72 12.60
N VAL A 98 3.59 8.92 12.07
CA VAL A 98 4.40 10.07 12.50
C VAL A 98 3.60 11.04 13.38
N GLY A 99 2.43 10.63 13.85
CA GLY A 99 1.59 11.43 14.76
C GLY A 99 0.77 12.52 14.05
N ASN A 100 0.65 12.46 12.72
CA ASN A 100 -0.16 13.40 11.94
C ASN A 100 -1.63 12.95 11.76
N GLY A 101 -2.01 11.79 12.33
CA GLY A 101 -3.37 11.25 12.27
C GLY A 101 -3.79 10.67 10.91
N LEU A 102 -2.91 10.69 9.90
CA LEU A 102 -3.27 10.22 8.55
C LEU A 102 -3.51 8.72 8.49
N PHE A 103 -2.72 7.91 9.20
CA PHE A 103 -2.95 6.47 9.23
C PHE A 103 -4.35 6.15 9.77
N GLU A 104 -4.73 6.74 10.90
CA GLU A 104 -6.06 6.54 11.51
C GLU A 104 -7.18 7.07 10.62
N ARG A 105 -6.96 8.23 9.97
CA ARG A 105 -7.91 8.83 9.01
C ARG A 105 -8.27 7.84 7.91
N PHE A 106 -7.27 7.20 7.29
CA PHE A 106 -7.53 6.27 6.19
C PHE A 106 -8.01 4.90 6.64
N LEU A 107 -7.67 4.43 7.85
CA LEU A 107 -8.32 3.26 8.44
C LEU A 107 -9.82 3.50 8.67
N LYS A 108 -10.19 4.67 9.19
CA LYS A 108 -11.60 5.04 9.36
C LYS A 108 -12.33 5.15 8.03
N LEU A 109 -11.72 5.83 7.05
CA LEU A 109 -12.29 5.96 5.71
C LEU A 109 -12.50 4.61 5.03
N SER A 110 -11.57 3.67 5.22
CA SER A 110 -11.69 2.32 4.69
C SER A 110 -12.84 1.54 5.32
N GLU A 111 -13.08 1.72 6.62
CA GLU A 111 -14.21 1.11 7.31
C GLU A 111 -15.55 1.70 6.83
N GLU A 112 -15.63 3.01 6.65
CA GLU A 112 -16.82 3.71 6.15
C GLU A 112 -17.24 3.27 4.73
N HIS A 113 -16.29 2.82 3.92
CA HIS A 113 -16.49 2.46 2.51
C HIS A 113 -16.25 0.98 2.19
N ASP A 114 -16.16 0.13 3.21
CA ASP A 114 -15.85 -1.32 3.08
C ASP A 114 -14.65 -1.58 2.18
N ALA A 115 -13.66 -0.70 2.24
CA ALA A 115 -12.42 -0.82 1.48
C ALA A 115 -11.38 -1.68 2.20
N ARG A 116 -10.55 -2.39 1.45
CA ARG A 116 -9.33 -3.00 1.95
C ARG A 116 -8.14 -2.39 1.23
N MET A 117 -7.10 -2.09 1.98
CA MET A 117 -5.91 -1.40 1.50
C MET A 117 -4.68 -2.27 1.69
N THR A 118 -3.57 -1.92 1.05
CA THR A 118 -2.26 -2.53 1.29
C THR A 118 -1.34 -1.51 1.96
N PHE A 119 -0.77 -1.89 3.11
CA PHE A 119 0.21 -1.10 3.83
C PHE A 119 1.59 -1.74 3.64
N PHE A 120 2.43 -1.11 2.83
CA PHE A 120 3.82 -1.53 2.65
C PHE A 120 4.68 -0.98 3.79
N LEU A 121 4.84 -1.78 4.84
CA LEU A 121 5.55 -1.40 6.05
C LEU A 121 7.06 -1.35 5.82
N SER A 122 7.71 -0.24 6.20
CA SER A 122 9.15 -0.20 6.39
C SER A 122 9.50 -0.84 7.72
N GLY A 123 10.25 -1.94 7.70
CA GLY A 123 10.65 -2.65 8.93
C GLY A 123 11.42 -1.76 9.90
N LEU A 124 12.18 -0.82 9.36
CA LEU A 124 12.94 0.15 10.13
C LEU A 124 12.08 1.00 11.07
N TYR A 125 10.80 1.23 10.75
CA TYR A 125 9.86 1.96 11.60
C TYR A 125 9.46 1.23 12.88
N LEU A 126 9.89 -0.03 13.03
CA LEU A 126 9.74 -0.78 14.28
C LEU A 126 11.07 -0.96 15.05
N LEU A 127 12.15 -0.34 14.56
CA LEU A 127 13.46 -0.36 15.19
C LEU A 127 13.74 1.00 15.86
N PRO A 128 13.91 1.07 17.21
CA PRO A 128 14.32 2.31 17.88
C PRO A 128 15.66 2.83 17.35
N GLU A 129 15.81 4.15 17.25
CA GLU A 129 17.07 4.75 16.78
C GLU A 129 18.27 4.35 17.64
N SER A 130 18.08 4.14 18.93
CA SER A 130 19.11 3.65 19.86
C SER A 130 19.67 2.27 19.47
N LYS A 131 18.94 1.52 18.63
CA LYS A 131 19.29 0.21 18.10
C LYS A 131 19.66 0.23 16.61
N LYS A 132 19.77 1.40 15.99
CA LYS A 132 19.97 1.55 14.53
C LYS A 132 21.12 0.71 13.95
N ARG A 133 22.20 0.46 14.72
CA ARG A 133 23.32 -0.38 14.28
C ARG A 133 22.96 -1.85 14.07
N LYS A 134 21.77 -2.30 14.47
CA LYS A 134 21.26 -3.62 14.09
C LYS A 134 20.86 -3.70 12.61
N TYR A 135 20.55 -2.57 12.00
CA TYR A 135 20.30 -2.50 10.57
C TYR A 135 21.62 -2.44 9.81
N LEU A 136 21.83 -3.41 8.93
CA LEU A 136 23.03 -3.57 8.11
C LEU A 136 22.64 -3.44 6.64
N PRO A 137 22.42 -2.21 6.15
CA PRO A 137 21.96 -1.99 4.78
C PRO A 137 23.03 -2.41 3.77
N PRO A 138 22.63 -3.04 2.65
CA PRO A 138 23.57 -3.34 1.59
C PRO A 138 24.31 -2.09 1.09
N ASN A 139 25.61 -2.19 0.93
CA ASN A 139 26.49 -1.15 0.38
C ASN A 139 26.48 0.21 1.14
N ASN A 140 25.92 0.25 2.35
CA ASN A 140 25.85 1.44 3.19
C ASN A 140 26.39 1.14 4.60
N ALA A 141 26.68 2.17 5.39
CA ALA A 141 27.15 2.01 6.76
C ALA A 141 26.07 1.42 7.67
N PRO A 142 26.45 0.62 8.70
CA PRO A 142 25.48 0.10 9.68
C PRO A 142 24.65 1.22 10.31
N GLY A 143 23.32 1.09 10.22
CA GLY A 143 22.37 2.06 10.72
C GLY A 143 22.12 3.27 9.80
N ALA A 144 22.72 3.30 8.60
CA ALA A 144 22.37 4.33 7.60
C ALA A 144 20.95 4.12 7.08
N SER A 145 20.27 5.21 6.76
CA SER A 145 18.94 5.19 6.16
C SER A 145 18.64 6.54 5.52
N ASP A 146 17.96 6.56 4.37
CA ASP A 146 17.47 7.79 3.73
C ASP A 146 16.10 8.24 4.31
N ILE A 147 15.45 7.37 5.11
CA ILE A 147 14.27 7.73 5.92
C ILE A 147 14.64 7.79 7.40
N GLY A 148 13.90 8.60 8.16
CA GLY A 148 14.13 8.74 9.61
C GLY A 148 13.74 7.49 10.40
N TYR A 149 14.39 7.31 11.57
CA TYR A 149 13.91 6.40 12.59
C TYR A 149 12.76 7.05 13.35
N LEU A 150 11.74 6.28 13.69
CA LEU A 150 10.60 6.80 14.45
C LEU A 150 10.96 6.95 15.94
N THR A 151 10.31 7.90 16.61
CA THR A 151 10.35 8.00 18.08
C THR A 151 9.64 6.81 18.71
N ASP A 152 9.90 6.54 19.98
CA ASP A 152 9.25 5.46 20.72
C ASP A 152 7.72 5.55 20.68
N ASP A 153 7.16 6.76 20.77
CA ASP A 153 5.71 6.96 20.71
C ASP A 153 5.17 6.70 19.30
N HIS A 154 5.88 7.08 18.26
CA HIS A 154 5.51 6.79 16.88
C HIS A 154 5.66 5.30 16.54
N ILE A 155 6.64 4.59 17.09
CA ILE A 155 6.74 3.14 16.97
C ILE A 155 5.52 2.46 17.61
N LYS A 156 5.11 2.90 18.81
CA LYS A 156 3.92 2.37 19.50
C LYS A 156 2.64 2.62 18.69
N SER A 157 2.47 3.82 18.16
CA SER A 157 1.29 4.13 17.32
C SER A 157 1.31 3.35 16.01
N THR A 158 2.47 3.21 15.35
CA THR A 158 2.64 2.35 14.17
C THR A 158 2.23 0.91 14.47
N LEU A 159 2.73 0.30 15.55
CA LEU A 159 2.36 -1.06 15.94
C LEU A 159 0.86 -1.22 16.18
N LYS A 160 0.21 -0.24 16.85
CA LYS A 160 -1.24 -0.23 17.09
C LYS A 160 -2.02 -0.14 15.79
N ASN A 161 -1.61 0.76 14.89
CA ASN A 161 -2.28 0.97 13.62
C ASN A 161 -2.09 -0.21 12.65
N VAL A 162 -0.90 -0.79 12.57
CA VAL A 162 -0.63 -2.02 11.80
C VAL A 162 -1.46 -3.19 12.35
N ARG A 163 -1.55 -3.33 13.69
CA ARG A 163 -2.40 -4.34 14.30
C ARG A 163 -3.87 -4.14 13.95
N ARG A 164 -4.39 -2.91 14.04
CA ARG A 164 -5.75 -2.56 13.66
C ARG A 164 -5.99 -2.83 12.18
N ALA A 165 -5.09 -2.37 11.30
CA ALA A 165 -5.17 -2.59 9.87
C ALA A 165 -5.35 -4.08 9.52
N TRP A 166 -4.52 -4.96 10.10
CA TRP A 166 -4.65 -6.38 9.85
C TRP A 166 -5.97 -6.97 10.36
N LEU A 167 -6.41 -6.58 11.56
CA LEU A 167 -7.70 -7.02 12.13
C LEU A 167 -8.90 -6.51 11.33
N ASP A 168 -8.77 -5.38 10.65
CA ASP A 168 -9.77 -4.82 9.75
C ASP A 168 -9.71 -5.40 8.32
N GLY A 169 -8.84 -6.38 8.08
CA GLY A 169 -8.77 -7.14 6.83
C GLY A 169 -7.83 -6.55 5.78
N HIS A 170 -7.03 -5.55 6.13
CA HIS A 170 -6.02 -4.95 5.25
C HIS A 170 -4.78 -5.84 5.15
N GLU A 171 -4.03 -5.67 4.08
CA GLU A 171 -2.77 -6.36 3.87
C GLU A 171 -1.58 -5.57 4.44
N ILE A 172 -0.63 -6.31 5.03
CA ILE A 172 0.65 -5.77 5.48
C ILE A 172 1.76 -6.37 4.61
N GLY A 173 2.15 -5.63 3.58
CA GLY A 173 3.30 -5.95 2.72
C GLY A 173 4.59 -5.32 3.24
N THR A 174 5.63 -5.22 2.40
CA THR A 174 6.89 -4.57 2.77
C THR A 174 7.28 -3.42 1.85
N HIS A 175 7.82 -2.35 2.45
CA HIS A 175 8.57 -1.29 1.79
C HIS A 175 10.06 -1.36 2.18
N PHE A 176 10.50 -2.55 2.58
CA PHE A 176 11.85 -2.89 3.02
C PHE A 176 12.29 -2.08 4.25
N ASN A 177 13.45 -1.36 4.21
CA ASN A 177 13.95 -0.63 5.37
C ASN A 177 14.47 0.77 5.03
N GLY A 178 15.73 0.90 4.61
CA GLY A 178 16.47 2.17 4.61
C GLY A 178 16.23 3.12 3.45
N HIS A 179 15.46 2.75 2.43
CA HIS A 179 14.94 3.59 1.34
C HIS A 179 16.02 4.31 0.50
N PHE A 180 17.10 3.64 0.11
CA PHE A 180 18.21 4.25 -0.63
C PHE A 180 17.86 4.46 -2.11
N CYS A 181 17.59 5.71 -2.49
CA CYS A 181 17.19 6.11 -3.85
C CYS A 181 18.32 6.54 -4.74
N GLY A 182 19.48 6.87 -4.19
CA GLY A 182 20.61 7.44 -4.93
C GLY A 182 21.97 7.04 -4.38
N GLY A 183 23.02 7.53 -5.03
CA GLY A 183 24.41 7.22 -4.63
C GLY A 183 24.84 5.81 -4.99
N SER A 184 26.02 5.40 -4.51
CA SER A 184 26.60 4.07 -4.78
C SER A 184 25.87 2.93 -4.06
N GLY A 185 25.17 3.23 -2.96
CA GLY A 185 24.41 2.28 -2.17
C GLY A 185 22.92 2.15 -2.55
N THR A 186 22.52 2.74 -3.68
CA THR A 186 21.12 2.71 -4.16
C THR A 186 20.60 1.29 -4.34
N VAL A 187 19.32 1.11 -4.04
CA VAL A 187 18.59 -0.17 -4.20
C VAL A 187 18.63 -0.70 -5.64
N GLU A 188 18.78 0.17 -6.62
CA GLU A 188 18.90 -0.18 -8.04
C GLU A 188 20.07 -1.14 -8.34
N ASN A 189 21.17 -1.03 -7.55
CA ASN A 189 22.39 -1.81 -7.73
C ASN A 189 22.46 -3.05 -6.83
N TRP A 190 21.44 -3.33 -6.03
CA TRP A 190 21.47 -4.47 -5.12
C TRP A 190 21.34 -5.79 -5.87
N THR A 191 22.18 -6.74 -5.48
CA THR A 191 22.11 -8.12 -5.98
C THR A 191 20.93 -8.88 -5.35
N PRO A 192 20.51 -10.03 -5.91
CA PRO A 192 19.50 -10.87 -5.29
C PRO A 192 19.82 -11.26 -3.83
N ALA A 193 21.09 -11.54 -3.51
CA ALA A 193 21.51 -11.85 -2.15
C ALA A 193 21.38 -10.64 -1.20
N GLN A 194 21.61 -9.43 -1.68
CA GLN A 194 21.42 -8.20 -0.92
C GLN A 194 19.94 -7.92 -0.70
N TRP A 195 19.09 -8.13 -1.69
CA TRP A 195 17.64 -8.08 -1.53
C TRP A 195 17.14 -9.12 -0.52
N ARG A 196 17.70 -10.34 -0.53
CA ARG A 196 17.39 -11.35 0.46
C ARG A 196 17.71 -10.87 1.87
N SER A 197 18.92 -10.35 2.08
CA SER A 197 19.34 -9.79 3.38
C SER A 197 18.44 -8.66 3.84
N GLU A 198 18.04 -7.77 2.93
CA GLU A 198 17.15 -6.64 3.24
C GLU A 198 15.75 -7.11 3.68
N ILE A 199 15.17 -8.09 2.98
CA ILE A 199 13.88 -8.68 3.33
C ILE A 199 13.97 -9.41 4.68
N ASP A 200 15.03 -10.17 4.91
CA ASP A 200 15.22 -10.91 6.18
C ASP A 200 15.36 -9.93 7.35
N GLN A 201 16.03 -8.79 7.18
CA GLN A 201 16.11 -7.73 8.19
C GLN A 201 14.76 -7.06 8.42
N ALA A 202 14.00 -6.74 7.36
CA ALA A 202 12.65 -6.18 7.50
C ALA A 202 11.74 -7.13 8.29
N LYS A 203 11.77 -8.43 7.99
CA LYS A 203 11.03 -9.45 8.75
C LYS A 203 11.49 -9.52 10.21
N ALA A 204 12.81 -9.48 10.45
CA ALA A 204 13.36 -9.53 11.80
C ALA A 204 12.88 -8.33 12.64
N PHE A 205 12.85 -7.12 12.11
CA PHE A 205 12.38 -5.95 12.85
C PHE A 205 10.89 -6.06 13.21
N VAL A 206 10.06 -6.62 12.35
CA VAL A 206 8.65 -6.89 12.65
C VAL A 206 8.48 -8.01 13.68
N LYS A 207 9.30 -9.06 13.63
CA LYS A 207 9.18 -10.24 14.49
C LYS A 207 9.86 -10.11 15.85
N GLU A 208 10.71 -9.10 16.03
CA GLU A 208 11.56 -8.91 17.21
C GLU A 208 11.45 -7.50 17.80
N TRP A 209 10.35 -6.77 17.51
CA TRP A 209 10.21 -5.41 18.03
C TRP A 209 10.24 -5.37 19.57
N ARG A 210 9.74 -6.41 20.28
CA ARG A 210 9.82 -6.51 21.74
C ARG A 210 11.27 -6.56 22.25
N THR A 211 12.07 -7.45 21.66
CA THR A 211 13.52 -7.54 21.96
C THR A 211 14.25 -6.22 21.66
N ASN A 212 13.84 -5.52 20.60
CA ASN A 212 14.47 -4.28 20.18
C ASN A 212 14.08 -3.09 21.06
N THR A 213 12.83 -3.03 21.54
CA THR A 213 12.29 -1.92 22.35
C THR A 213 12.34 -2.19 23.85
N GLY A 214 12.29 -3.44 24.28
CA GLY A 214 12.13 -3.82 25.67
C GLY A 214 10.68 -3.72 26.18
N TRP A 215 9.71 -3.43 25.33
CA TRP A 215 8.30 -3.28 25.74
C TRP A 215 7.60 -4.62 25.88
N SER A 216 6.62 -4.65 26.77
CA SER A 216 5.80 -5.83 27.07
C SER A 216 4.44 -5.81 26.36
N GLU A 217 3.68 -6.90 26.52
CA GLU A 217 2.27 -6.97 26.07
C GLU A 217 1.38 -5.88 26.68
N LYS A 218 1.72 -5.40 27.89
CA LYS A 218 0.98 -4.31 28.57
C LYS A 218 1.21 -2.97 27.90
N ASP A 219 2.39 -2.76 27.31
CA ASP A 219 2.75 -1.52 26.63
C ASP A 219 2.14 -1.49 25.23
N VAL A 220 2.33 -2.56 24.47
CA VAL A 220 1.79 -2.74 23.11
C VAL A 220 1.41 -4.21 22.91
N PRO A 221 0.18 -4.53 22.50
CA PRO A 221 -0.22 -5.89 22.17
C PRO A 221 0.57 -6.45 20.99
N SER A 222 0.78 -7.76 20.98
CA SER A 222 1.42 -8.50 19.88
C SER A 222 0.71 -8.22 18.55
N LEU A 223 1.47 -8.17 17.45
CA LEU A 223 0.88 -8.20 16.12
C LEU A 223 0.18 -9.56 15.91
N PRO A 224 -1.07 -9.59 15.41
CA PRO A 224 -1.90 -10.80 15.43
C PRO A 224 -1.66 -11.75 14.25
N PHE A 225 -0.49 -11.69 13.62
CA PHE A 225 -0.14 -12.47 12.43
C PHE A 225 1.28 -13.03 12.49
N ASP A 226 1.49 -14.09 11.76
CA ASP A 226 2.82 -14.66 11.46
C ASP A 226 3.37 -13.95 10.22
N TYR A 227 4.33 -13.04 10.40
CA TYR A 227 4.84 -12.22 9.28
C TYR A 227 5.57 -13.03 8.21
N GLU A 228 6.06 -14.23 8.51
CA GLU A 228 6.59 -15.13 7.48
C GLU A 228 5.53 -15.61 6.48
N LYS A 229 4.28 -15.68 6.93
CA LYS A 229 3.13 -16.08 6.10
C LYS A 229 2.36 -14.89 5.56
N GLU A 230 2.40 -13.78 6.29
CA GLU A 230 1.70 -12.56 5.93
C GLU A 230 2.36 -11.87 4.75
N LEU A 231 3.68 -11.85 4.70
CA LEU A 231 4.44 -11.17 3.67
C LEU A 231 4.43 -11.95 2.36
N VAL A 232 3.59 -11.52 1.43
CA VAL A 232 3.44 -12.13 0.10
C VAL A 232 3.72 -11.18 -1.07
N GLY A 233 4.19 -9.97 -0.79
CA GLY A 233 4.55 -8.97 -1.79
C GLY A 233 5.04 -7.66 -1.18
N GLY A 234 5.51 -6.75 -2.03
CA GLY A 234 6.06 -5.48 -1.60
C GLY A 234 6.20 -4.47 -2.73
N ARG A 235 6.68 -3.29 -2.35
CA ARG A 235 7.09 -2.24 -3.28
C ARG A 235 8.47 -1.75 -2.91
N THR A 236 9.38 -1.72 -3.88
CA THR A 236 10.75 -1.22 -3.66
C THR A 236 10.76 0.30 -3.48
N PRO A 237 11.68 0.80 -2.67
CA PRO A 237 11.97 2.22 -2.62
C PRO A 237 12.21 2.78 -4.02
N CYS A 238 11.58 3.94 -4.29
CA CYS A 238 11.77 4.68 -5.54
C CYS A 238 11.43 3.91 -6.81
N LEU A 239 10.69 2.79 -6.72
CA LEU A 239 10.36 1.90 -7.84
C LEU A 239 11.61 1.41 -8.58
N LYS A 240 12.68 1.07 -7.85
CA LYS A 240 13.98 0.67 -8.41
C LYS A 240 14.39 -0.73 -7.97
N GLY A 241 15.24 -1.38 -8.78
CA GLY A 241 15.90 -2.64 -8.44
C GLY A 241 15.02 -3.90 -8.60
N GLN A 242 13.86 -3.79 -9.21
CA GLN A 242 12.91 -4.90 -9.39
C GLN A 242 13.55 -6.13 -10.05
N ASP A 243 14.32 -5.97 -11.13
CA ASP A 243 14.87 -7.10 -11.89
C ASP A 243 15.76 -8.00 -11.01
N ASN A 244 16.49 -7.40 -10.06
CA ASN A 244 17.32 -8.13 -9.10
C ASN A 244 16.53 -8.62 -7.87
N LEU A 245 15.39 -8.01 -7.57
CA LEU A 245 14.50 -8.46 -6.49
C LEU A 245 13.72 -9.72 -6.87
N LEU A 246 13.19 -9.79 -8.10
CA LEU A 246 12.25 -10.83 -8.52
C LEU A 246 12.75 -12.27 -8.33
N PRO A 247 14.01 -12.63 -8.61
CA PRO A 247 14.51 -13.98 -8.30
C PRO A 247 14.35 -14.34 -6.82
N THR A 248 14.70 -13.41 -5.92
CA THR A 248 14.56 -13.59 -4.46
C THR A 248 13.09 -13.63 -4.03
N ALA A 249 12.25 -12.75 -4.58
CA ALA A 249 10.82 -12.73 -4.30
C ALA A 249 10.17 -14.07 -4.65
N ARG A 250 10.49 -14.63 -5.81
CA ARG A 250 10.03 -15.97 -6.24
C ARG A 250 10.47 -17.07 -5.28
N GLU A 251 11.74 -17.09 -4.88
CA GLU A 251 12.27 -18.09 -3.93
C GLU A 251 11.59 -18.00 -2.56
N LEU A 252 11.18 -16.79 -2.15
CA LEU A 252 10.44 -16.54 -0.91
C LEU A 252 8.94 -16.82 -1.02
N GLY A 253 8.47 -17.22 -2.19
CA GLY A 253 7.06 -17.51 -2.44
C GLY A 253 6.17 -16.25 -2.51
N TRP A 254 6.74 -15.11 -2.88
CA TRP A 254 5.94 -13.91 -3.11
C TRP A 254 4.96 -14.14 -4.27
N ARG A 255 3.77 -13.61 -4.12
CA ARG A 255 2.71 -13.73 -5.10
C ARG A 255 2.68 -12.57 -6.08
N TYR A 256 3.10 -11.38 -5.62
CA TYR A 256 3.15 -10.18 -6.45
C TYR A 256 4.34 -9.28 -6.10
N ASP A 257 4.66 -8.40 -7.02
CA ASP A 257 5.54 -7.26 -6.85
C ASP A 257 4.87 -6.00 -7.41
N ALA A 258 4.94 -4.89 -6.66
CA ALA A 258 4.32 -3.63 -7.02
C ALA A 258 5.35 -2.53 -7.38
N SER A 259 6.56 -2.94 -7.80
CA SER A 259 7.70 -2.05 -7.94
C SER A 259 8.01 -1.61 -9.37
N SER A 260 7.41 -2.22 -10.40
CA SER A 260 7.69 -1.84 -11.80
C SER A 260 7.44 -0.35 -12.03
N PRO A 261 8.40 0.39 -12.60
CA PRO A 261 8.21 1.80 -12.91
C PRO A 261 7.35 1.96 -14.17
N GLY A 262 6.41 2.92 -14.15
CA GLY A 262 5.72 3.38 -15.35
C GLY A 262 4.77 2.37 -15.99
N GLY A 263 3.93 1.71 -15.21
CA GLY A 263 2.88 0.85 -15.71
C GLY A 263 1.82 1.60 -16.52
N THR A 264 1.03 0.84 -17.30
CA THR A 264 -0.13 1.34 -18.03
C THR A 264 -1.40 0.70 -17.49
N GLN A 265 -2.54 1.29 -17.77
CA GLN A 265 -3.86 0.78 -17.33
C GLN A 265 -4.33 -0.38 -18.20
N VAL A 266 -3.66 -1.52 -18.07
CA VAL A 266 -3.98 -2.79 -18.73
C VAL A 266 -4.04 -3.93 -17.72
N TRP A 267 -4.60 -5.07 -18.10
CA TRP A 267 -4.62 -6.24 -17.24
C TRP A 267 -3.21 -6.78 -17.00
N PRO A 268 -2.85 -7.11 -15.75
CA PRO A 268 -1.48 -7.46 -15.39
C PRO A 268 -1.05 -8.83 -15.90
N GLY A 269 0.25 -8.98 -16.09
CA GLY A 269 0.94 -10.22 -16.34
C GLY A 269 1.83 -10.65 -15.19
N LYS A 270 2.58 -11.74 -15.38
CA LYS A 270 3.61 -12.17 -14.44
C LYS A 270 5.01 -11.89 -15.01
N LYS A 271 5.92 -11.48 -14.14
CA LYS A 271 7.36 -11.45 -14.39
C LYS A 271 8.04 -12.45 -13.44
N GLU A 272 8.90 -13.30 -13.97
CA GLU A 272 9.56 -14.35 -13.20
C GLU A 272 8.60 -15.23 -12.35
N GLY A 273 7.33 -15.38 -12.80
CA GLY A 273 6.30 -16.14 -12.08
C GLY A 273 5.55 -15.36 -11.00
N VAL A 274 5.94 -14.13 -10.71
CA VAL A 274 5.33 -13.23 -9.73
C VAL A 274 4.41 -12.25 -10.48
N TRP A 275 3.21 -11.94 -9.97
CA TRP A 275 2.33 -10.94 -10.56
C TRP A 275 3.00 -9.56 -10.54
N ASP A 276 3.07 -8.89 -11.68
CA ASP A 276 3.61 -7.54 -11.83
C ASP A 276 2.45 -6.52 -11.75
N LEU A 277 2.41 -5.76 -10.65
CA LEU A 277 1.31 -4.85 -10.32
C LEU A 277 1.80 -3.40 -10.19
N PRO A 278 2.30 -2.77 -11.28
CA PRO A 278 2.90 -1.45 -11.24
C PRO A 278 1.88 -0.35 -10.97
N LEU A 279 2.34 0.75 -10.36
CA LEU A 279 1.63 2.02 -10.44
C LEU A 279 1.49 2.45 -11.90
N GLN A 280 0.41 3.13 -12.24
CA GLN A 280 0.00 3.33 -13.62
C GLN A 280 -0.01 4.81 -14.01
N ALA A 281 0.34 5.09 -15.26
CA ALA A 281 0.11 6.39 -15.86
C ALA A 281 -1.39 6.67 -15.95
N MET A 282 -1.81 7.87 -15.53
CA MET A 282 -3.19 8.35 -15.55
C MET A 282 -3.27 9.76 -16.13
N PRO A 283 -4.41 10.19 -16.68
CA PRO A 283 -4.58 11.54 -17.19
C PRO A 283 -4.25 12.60 -16.14
N PHE A 284 -3.58 13.68 -16.56
CA PHE A 284 -3.26 14.82 -15.72
C PHE A 284 -3.98 16.07 -16.27
N PRO A 285 -5.16 16.42 -15.74
CA PRO A 285 -5.99 17.48 -16.26
C PRO A 285 -5.24 18.79 -16.48
N GLY A 286 -5.41 19.39 -17.67
CA GLY A 286 -4.68 20.58 -18.09
C GLY A 286 -3.34 20.32 -18.76
N HIS A 287 -2.91 19.05 -18.87
CA HIS A 287 -1.67 18.64 -19.53
C HIS A 287 -1.93 17.61 -20.64
N THR A 288 -0.96 17.49 -21.57
CA THR A 288 -0.98 16.51 -22.65
C THR A 288 -0.20 15.22 -22.30
N PHE A 289 0.49 15.21 -21.16
CA PHE A 289 1.18 14.05 -20.63
C PHE A 289 0.39 13.45 -19.46
N GLU A 290 0.67 12.19 -19.17
CA GLU A 290 0.11 11.47 -18.03
C GLU A 290 1.06 11.52 -16.84
N VAL A 291 0.49 11.44 -15.63
CA VAL A 291 1.23 11.35 -14.37
C VAL A 291 1.07 9.95 -13.76
N LEU A 292 2.09 9.47 -13.07
CA LEU A 292 1.98 8.21 -12.34
C LEU A 292 0.95 8.35 -11.20
N SER A 293 0.18 7.32 -10.96
CA SER A 293 -0.90 7.26 -9.96
C SER A 293 -0.37 7.21 -8.51
N MET A 294 0.44 8.20 -8.16
CA MET A 294 1.07 8.35 -6.85
C MET A 294 1.09 9.82 -6.42
N ASP A 295 0.82 10.09 -5.16
CA ASP A 295 0.81 11.43 -4.58
C ASP A 295 2.12 12.19 -4.80
N TYR A 296 3.28 11.51 -4.62
CA TYR A 296 4.60 12.10 -4.88
C TYR A 296 4.79 12.54 -6.34
N ASN A 297 4.30 11.77 -7.31
CA ASN A 297 4.43 12.11 -8.72
C ASN A 297 3.56 13.32 -9.09
N ILE A 298 2.40 13.46 -8.45
CA ILE A 298 1.55 14.66 -8.60
C ILE A 298 2.25 15.86 -7.96
N LEU A 299 2.75 15.73 -6.73
CA LEU A 299 3.55 16.76 -6.04
C LEU A 299 4.72 17.23 -6.93
N ALA A 300 5.49 16.30 -7.49
CA ALA A 300 6.65 16.62 -8.32
C ALA A 300 6.30 17.47 -9.53
N ASN A 301 5.17 17.17 -10.17
CA ASN A 301 4.70 17.92 -11.35
C ASN A 301 4.04 19.26 -11.00
N GLN A 302 3.41 19.39 -9.84
CA GLN A 302 2.74 20.63 -9.42
C GLN A 302 3.69 21.63 -8.78
N SER A 303 4.61 21.19 -7.92
CA SER A 303 5.42 22.05 -7.07
C SER A 303 6.93 21.89 -7.28
N VAL A 304 7.36 21.12 -8.31
CA VAL A 304 8.79 20.81 -8.54
C VAL A 304 9.44 20.23 -7.26
N ASN A 305 8.76 19.24 -6.66
CA ASN A 305 9.13 18.58 -5.39
C ASN A 305 9.10 19.48 -4.13
N SER A 306 8.54 20.69 -4.19
CA SER A 306 8.37 21.50 -2.97
C SER A 306 7.23 20.95 -2.13
N THR A 307 7.53 20.53 -0.89
CA THR A 307 6.53 20.07 0.08
C THR A 307 5.86 21.21 0.86
N GLN A 308 6.35 22.44 0.70
CA GLN A 308 5.86 23.67 1.36
C GLN A 308 5.77 24.80 0.34
N ALA A 309 5.08 24.57 -0.75
CA ALA A 309 4.84 25.58 -1.78
C ALA A 309 3.84 26.67 -1.28
N PRO A 310 3.73 27.81 -1.98
CA PRO A 310 2.80 28.86 -1.59
C PRO A 310 1.34 28.35 -1.49
N PRO A 311 0.63 28.59 -0.36
CA PRO A 311 -0.72 28.07 -0.11
C PRO A 311 -1.78 28.53 -1.12
N ALA A 312 -1.53 29.64 -1.83
CA ALA A 312 -2.42 30.13 -2.89
C ALA A 312 -2.68 29.10 -4.01
N ASN A 313 -1.75 28.16 -4.22
CA ASN A 313 -1.85 27.11 -5.23
C ASN A 313 -2.68 25.91 -4.76
N TYR A 314 -2.80 25.68 -3.46
CA TYR A 314 -3.35 24.44 -2.87
C TYR A 314 -4.77 24.11 -3.36
N PRO A 315 -5.73 25.03 -3.46
CA PRO A 315 -7.07 24.69 -3.94
C PRO A 315 -7.08 24.16 -5.37
N ALA A 316 -6.31 24.77 -6.28
CA ALA A 316 -6.21 24.34 -7.67
C ALA A 316 -5.49 23.00 -7.80
N TRP A 317 -4.40 22.80 -7.05
CA TRP A 317 -3.63 21.57 -7.05
C TRP A 317 -4.40 20.39 -6.46
N ARG A 318 -5.12 20.60 -5.34
CA ARG A 318 -6.02 19.58 -4.78
C ARG A 318 -7.09 19.15 -5.78
N LYS A 319 -7.71 20.12 -6.44
CA LYS A 319 -8.72 19.85 -7.48
C LYS A 319 -8.13 19.03 -8.60
N GLN A 320 -6.98 19.43 -9.18
CA GLN A 320 -6.31 18.72 -10.27
C GLN A 320 -5.89 17.30 -9.84
N ALA A 321 -5.33 17.13 -8.64
CA ALA A 321 -4.97 15.81 -8.10
C ALA A 321 -6.19 14.89 -7.96
N THR A 322 -7.30 15.41 -7.41
CA THR A 322 -8.57 14.68 -7.33
C THR A 322 -9.07 14.26 -8.70
N GLU A 323 -9.08 15.19 -9.65
CA GLU A 323 -9.53 14.96 -11.03
C GLU A 323 -8.64 13.95 -11.77
N SER A 324 -7.32 13.91 -11.48
CA SER A 324 -6.40 12.93 -12.06
C SER A 324 -6.76 11.50 -11.64
N TYR A 325 -6.97 11.27 -10.34
CA TYR A 325 -7.38 9.96 -9.84
C TYR A 325 -8.75 9.54 -10.39
N ILE A 326 -9.72 10.46 -10.44
CA ILE A 326 -11.04 10.18 -10.98
C ILE A 326 -10.96 9.88 -12.48
N ALA A 327 -10.16 10.63 -13.25
CA ALA A 327 -9.98 10.38 -14.68
C ALA A 327 -9.31 9.03 -14.96
N GLY A 328 -8.27 8.69 -14.18
CA GLY A 328 -7.62 7.37 -14.26
C GLY A 328 -8.60 6.23 -13.95
N PHE A 329 -9.39 6.36 -12.90
CA PHE A 329 -10.46 5.41 -12.59
C PHE A 329 -11.51 5.31 -13.70
N THR A 330 -12.05 6.44 -14.15
CA THR A 330 -13.11 6.49 -15.16
C THR A 330 -12.68 5.81 -16.45
N ARG A 331 -11.43 6.07 -16.87
CA ARG A 331 -10.88 5.45 -18.09
C ARG A 331 -10.95 3.92 -18.04
N THR A 332 -10.53 3.30 -16.94
CA THR A 332 -10.59 1.85 -16.81
C THR A 332 -12.01 1.33 -16.57
N TYR A 333 -12.77 2.05 -15.72
CA TYR A 333 -14.13 1.67 -15.37
C TYR A 333 -15.10 1.64 -16.54
N GLU A 334 -14.97 2.59 -17.46
CA GLU A 334 -15.86 2.72 -18.61
C GLU A 334 -15.40 1.87 -19.82
N THR A 335 -14.15 1.38 -19.84
CA THR A 335 -13.57 0.67 -20.97
C THR A 335 -13.13 -0.76 -20.61
N ASN A 336 -11.82 -0.98 -20.45
CA ASN A 336 -11.21 -2.30 -20.34
C ASN A 336 -11.31 -2.97 -18.96
N ARG A 337 -11.87 -2.31 -17.96
CA ARG A 337 -11.96 -2.81 -16.57
C ARG A 337 -10.63 -3.27 -15.97
N ALA A 338 -9.50 -2.84 -16.55
CA ALA A 338 -8.20 -3.11 -15.97
C ALA A 338 -8.13 -2.58 -14.53
N PRO A 339 -7.45 -3.27 -13.61
CA PRO A 339 -7.33 -2.80 -12.23
C PRO A 339 -6.66 -1.43 -12.17
N PHE A 340 -7.02 -0.61 -11.19
CA PHE A 340 -6.41 0.68 -10.96
C PHE A 340 -5.66 0.70 -9.63
N PHE A 341 -4.36 0.99 -9.65
CA PHE A 341 -3.48 0.99 -8.48
C PHE A 341 -3.07 2.40 -8.14
N ILE A 342 -3.26 2.80 -6.87
CA ILE A 342 -2.95 4.13 -6.36
C ILE A 342 -1.95 3.99 -5.22
N GLY A 343 -0.80 4.67 -5.34
CA GLY A 343 0.23 4.73 -4.31
C GLY A 343 0.20 6.03 -3.54
N ASN A 344 0.45 5.96 -2.24
CA ASN A 344 0.38 7.12 -1.37
C ASN A 344 1.43 7.03 -0.25
N HIS A 345 1.68 8.17 0.40
CA HIS A 345 2.46 8.30 1.62
C HIS A 345 1.60 8.99 2.69
N PHE A 346 1.86 8.70 3.98
CA PHE A 346 1.20 9.41 5.07
C PHE A 346 1.88 10.76 5.32
N GLU A 347 1.80 11.67 4.33
CA GLU A 347 2.51 12.94 4.30
C GLU A 347 1.56 14.13 4.15
N GLU A 348 1.83 15.20 4.89
CA GLU A 348 1.05 16.45 4.85
C GLU A 348 1.62 17.46 3.85
N TRP A 349 2.25 17.00 2.78
CA TRP A 349 2.83 17.88 1.75
C TRP A 349 1.84 18.93 1.25
N ASN A 350 2.32 20.16 1.16
CA ASN A 350 1.51 21.30 0.73
C ASN A 350 0.19 21.43 1.49
N GLY A 351 0.24 21.26 2.83
CA GLY A 351 -0.94 21.34 3.70
C GLY A 351 -1.90 20.18 3.59
N GLY A 352 -1.42 18.99 3.21
CA GLY A 352 -2.22 17.75 3.17
C GLY A 352 -3.15 17.62 1.95
N ILE A 353 -3.00 18.49 0.94
CA ILE A 353 -3.92 18.53 -0.22
C ILE A 353 -3.96 17.23 -1.02
N TYR A 354 -2.86 16.44 -1.02
CA TYR A 354 -2.81 15.16 -1.72
C TYR A 354 -3.62 14.10 -0.98
N MET A 355 -3.57 14.09 0.35
CA MET A 355 -4.39 13.20 1.17
C MET A 355 -5.89 13.55 1.05
N ASP A 356 -6.22 14.83 0.97
CA ASP A 356 -7.58 15.26 0.66
C ASP A 356 -8.03 14.81 -0.75
N ALA A 357 -7.13 14.87 -1.73
CA ALA A 357 -7.43 14.39 -3.09
C ALA A 357 -7.67 12.88 -3.14
N VAL A 358 -6.86 12.10 -2.43
CA VAL A 358 -7.02 10.63 -2.31
C VAL A 358 -8.34 10.29 -1.62
N GLU A 359 -8.69 10.97 -0.52
CA GLU A 359 -9.98 10.78 0.15
C GLU A 359 -11.17 11.10 -0.77
N ASN A 360 -11.10 12.22 -1.50
CA ASN A 360 -12.15 12.61 -2.46
C ASN A 360 -12.29 11.56 -3.58
N ALA A 361 -11.17 11.07 -4.11
CA ALA A 361 -11.17 10.01 -5.12
C ALA A 361 -11.77 8.70 -4.58
N LEU A 362 -11.38 8.26 -3.39
CA LEU A 362 -11.91 7.06 -2.76
C LEU A 362 -13.43 7.16 -2.57
N LYS A 363 -13.93 8.27 -2.03
CA LYS A 363 -15.37 8.51 -1.85
C LYS A 363 -16.14 8.47 -3.17
N HIS A 364 -15.56 9.05 -4.23
CA HIS A 364 -16.17 9.02 -5.56
C HIS A 364 -16.22 7.60 -6.13
N ILE A 365 -15.14 6.85 -6.00
CA ILE A 365 -14.98 5.50 -6.55
C ILE A 365 -15.85 4.49 -5.79
N ALA A 366 -15.89 4.57 -4.46
CA ALA A 366 -16.64 3.66 -3.60
C ALA A 366 -18.15 3.66 -3.88
N GLY A 367 -18.69 4.78 -4.38
CA GLY A 367 -20.12 4.90 -4.76
C GLY A 367 -20.49 4.27 -6.09
N LYS A 368 -19.53 3.69 -6.85
CA LYS A 368 -19.78 3.15 -8.19
C LYS A 368 -20.16 1.67 -8.14
N LYS A 369 -21.06 1.28 -9.05
CA LYS A 369 -21.51 -0.11 -9.18
C LYS A 369 -20.35 -1.02 -9.64
N ASP A 370 -20.34 -2.26 -9.15
CA ASP A 370 -19.35 -3.29 -9.53
C ASP A 370 -17.88 -2.90 -9.27
N VAL A 371 -17.63 -1.94 -8.38
CA VAL A 371 -16.30 -1.60 -7.88
C VAL A 371 -15.95 -2.48 -6.69
N ARG A 372 -14.70 -2.93 -6.64
CA ARG A 372 -14.11 -3.64 -5.49
C ARG A 372 -12.87 -2.91 -5.03
N LEU A 373 -12.94 -2.33 -3.83
CA LEU A 373 -11.82 -1.70 -3.13
C LEU A 373 -11.11 -2.79 -2.32
N VAL A 374 -9.99 -3.29 -2.84
CA VAL A 374 -9.32 -4.48 -2.32
C VAL A 374 -7.83 -4.22 -2.05
N SER A 375 -7.19 -5.07 -1.24
CA SER A 375 -5.74 -5.13 -1.15
C SER A 375 -5.12 -5.83 -2.37
N PHE A 376 -3.81 -5.65 -2.58
CA PHE A 376 -3.10 -6.39 -3.63
C PHE A 376 -3.23 -7.90 -3.45
N ARG A 377 -3.13 -8.43 -2.22
CA ARG A 377 -3.34 -9.85 -1.94
C ARG A 377 -4.71 -10.33 -2.40
N GLN A 378 -5.77 -9.61 -2.07
CA GLN A 378 -7.14 -9.97 -2.43
C GLN A 378 -7.35 -9.88 -3.95
N PHE A 379 -6.73 -8.91 -4.60
CA PHE A 379 -6.74 -8.83 -6.06
C PHE A 379 -6.01 -10.03 -6.70
N VAL A 380 -4.85 -10.41 -6.15
CA VAL A 380 -4.12 -11.61 -6.60
C VAL A 380 -4.91 -12.90 -6.33
N ASP A 381 -5.65 -12.99 -5.22
CA ASP A 381 -6.56 -14.11 -4.96
C ASP A 381 -7.59 -14.24 -6.09
N TRP A 382 -8.11 -13.12 -6.57
CA TRP A 382 -9.04 -13.11 -7.69
C TRP A 382 -8.35 -13.50 -9.02
N LEU A 383 -7.17 -12.96 -9.30
CA LEU A 383 -6.41 -13.31 -10.51
C LEU A 383 -6.08 -14.81 -10.56
N ASP A 384 -5.62 -15.38 -9.45
CA ASP A 384 -5.26 -16.81 -9.35
C ASP A 384 -6.47 -17.74 -9.42
N ALA A 385 -7.69 -17.23 -9.22
CA ALA A 385 -8.94 -17.98 -9.37
C ALA A 385 -9.48 -18.00 -10.81
N GLN A 386 -8.95 -17.15 -11.71
CA GLN A 386 -9.46 -17.06 -13.09
C GLN A 386 -8.80 -18.08 -14.00
N ASP A 387 -9.53 -18.48 -15.04
CA ASP A 387 -8.96 -19.27 -16.12
C ASP A 387 -7.87 -18.50 -16.87
N ALA A 388 -6.78 -19.17 -17.18
CA ALA A 388 -5.65 -18.56 -17.90
C ALA A 388 -6.08 -17.95 -19.25
N ALA A 389 -6.95 -18.63 -20.00
CA ALA A 389 -7.48 -18.14 -21.26
C ALA A 389 -8.28 -16.84 -21.10
N VAL A 390 -9.08 -16.72 -20.03
CA VAL A 390 -9.81 -15.48 -19.70
C VAL A 390 -8.84 -14.35 -19.44
N LEU A 391 -7.80 -14.58 -18.64
CA LEU A 391 -6.79 -13.56 -18.33
C LEU A 391 -5.98 -13.17 -19.57
N GLU A 392 -5.63 -14.10 -20.44
CA GLU A 392 -4.96 -13.81 -21.72
C GLU A 392 -5.84 -12.93 -22.60
N LYS A 393 -7.13 -13.24 -22.68
CA LYS A 393 -8.07 -12.45 -23.44
C LYS A 393 -8.24 -11.04 -22.87
N LEU A 394 -8.35 -10.89 -21.54
CA LEU A 394 -8.40 -9.59 -20.89
C LEU A 394 -7.15 -8.74 -21.21
N ARG A 395 -5.97 -9.35 -21.27
CA ARG A 395 -4.70 -8.67 -21.61
C ARG A 395 -4.62 -8.18 -23.05
N THR A 396 -5.49 -8.63 -23.94
CA THR A 396 -5.54 -8.09 -25.31
C THR A 396 -6.13 -6.69 -25.37
N LEU A 397 -6.86 -6.27 -24.33
CA LEU A 397 -7.45 -4.92 -24.26
C LEU A 397 -6.38 -3.89 -23.89
N GLY A 398 -6.15 -2.94 -24.78
CA GLY A 398 -5.27 -1.80 -24.56
C GLY A 398 -5.83 -0.77 -23.58
N VAL A 399 -5.04 0.28 -23.31
CA VAL A 399 -5.45 1.39 -22.45
C VAL A 399 -6.65 2.12 -23.05
N GLY A 400 -7.76 2.20 -22.29
CA GLY A 400 -8.98 2.85 -22.74
C GLY A 400 -9.70 2.14 -23.87
N GLU A 401 -9.40 0.88 -24.12
CA GLU A 401 -10.03 0.09 -25.17
C GLU A 401 -11.28 -0.63 -24.63
N GLU A 402 -12.41 -0.43 -25.28
CA GLU A 402 -13.64 -1.16 -24.98
C GLU A 402 -13.63 -2.54 -25.64
N PRO A 403 -14.17 -3.59 -24.95
CA PRO A 403 -14.29 -4.91 -25.55
C PRO A 403 -15.23 -4.92 -26.77
N THR A 404 -14.75 -5.39 -27.92
CA THR A 404 -15.51 -5.44 -29.15
C THR A 404 -16.81 -6.25 -28.96
N GLY A 405 -17.94 -5.64 -29.24
CA GLY A 405 -19.26 -6.23 -29.04
C GLY A 405 -19.73 -6.30 -27.60
N GLY A 406 -19.02 -5.60 -26.70
CA GLY A 406 -19.26 -5.59 -25.25
C GLY A 406 -18.81 -6.87 -24.54
N TRP A 407 -18.83 -6.86 -23.22
CA TRP A 407 -18.31 -7.94 -22.37
C TRP A 407 -18.94 -9.30 -22.67
N LYS A 408 -20.25 -9.33 -22.93
CA LYS A 408 -20.97 -10.57 -23.23
C LYS A 408 -20.45 -11.26 -24.51
N ALA A 409 -20.16 -10.52 -25.55
CA ALA A 409 -19.60 -11.06 -26.77
C ALA A 409 -18.11 -11.38 -26.62
N PHE A 410 -17.38 -10.48 -25.95
CA PHE A 410 -15.93 -10.58 -25.75
C PHE A 410 -15.53 -11.79 -24.91
N LEU A 411 -16.18 -12.07 -23.79
CA LEU A 411 -15.86 -13.21 -22.90
C LEU A 411 -16.80 -14.42 -23.09
N GLY A 412 -17.81 -14.32 -23.97
CA GLY A 412 -18.80 -15.38 -24.15
C GLY A 412 -18.47 -16.43 -25.21
N GLN A 413 -17.44 -16.25 -26.04
CA GLN A 413 -17.27 -17.03 -27.26
C GLN A 413 -16.33 -18.26 -27.20
N ASP A 414 -15.62 -18.54 -26.11
CA ASP A 414 -14.55 -19.54 -26.10
C ASP A 414 -14.67 -20.65 -25.04
N GLN A 415 -15.85 -20.96 -24.50
CA GLN A 415 -16.05 -22.12 -23.62
C GLN A 415 -16.79 -23.29 -24.26
N ALA A 416 -16.86 -23.34 -25.58
CA ALA A 416 -17.42 -24.46 -26.35
C ALA A 416 -16.34 -25.07 -27.25
N ALA A 417 -15.32 -25.70 -26.65
CA ALA A 417 -14.41 -26.62 -27.34
C ALA A 417 -13.95 -27.72 -26.38
#